data_fe66148183226346167b71e04a1f015c
#
_entry.id   fe66148183226346167b71e04a1f015c
#
_cell.length_a   1.000
_cell.length_b   1.000
_cell.length_c   1.000
_cell.angle_alpha   90.00
_cell.angle_beta   90.00
_cell.angle_gamma   90.00
#
_symmetry.space_group_name_H-M   'P 1'
#
loop_
_entity.id
_entity.type
_entity.pdbx_description
1 polymer ?
#
loop_
_entity_poly.entity_id
_entity_poly.type
_entity_poly.pdbx_seq_one_letter_code
_entity_poly.pdbx_strand_id
1 'polypeptide(L)' 'MIKIGEKEFVNGDIYYNPFFGDLWIIQNNTEIRKINDTYTTDVNDVVGFMYVGHIDLEVN' A
#
# COMPACT_ATOMS: atom_id res chain seq x y z
N MET A 1 3.00 -8.18 10.50
CA MET A 1 3.85 -7.84 9.36
C MET A 1 3.75 -8.92 8.30
N ILE A 2 3.56 -8.53 7.08
CA ILE A 2 3.38 -9.46 5.97
C ILE A 2 4.56 -9.32 5.04
N LYS A 3 5.06 -10.45 4.59
CA LYS A 3 6.15 -10.47 3.62
C LYS A 3 5.71 -11.18 2.36
N ILE A 4 6.12 -10.65 1.24
CA ILE A 4 5.97 -11.31 -0.05
C ILE A 4 7.34 -11.32 -0.67
N GLY A 5 7.88 -12.53 -0.88
CA GLY A 5 9.26 -12.64 -1.23
C GLY A 5 10.10 -12.06 -0.10
N GLU A 6 10.87 -11.06 -0.40
CA GLU A 6 11.70 -10.39 0.60
C GLU A 6 11.10 -9.10 1.11
N LYS A 7 9.90 -8.76 0.69
CA LYS A 7 9.34 -7.45 1.00
C LYS A 7 8.44 -7.50 2.21
N GLU A 8 8.59 -6.53 3.08
CA GLU A 8 7.70 -6.34 4.22
C GLU A 8 6.74 -5.20 3.91
N PHE A 9 5.50 -5.37 4.33
CA PHE A 9 4.49 -4.33 4.13
C PHE A 9 4.18 -3.68 5.47
N VAL A 10 4.27 -2.36 5.50
CA VAL A 10 4.11 -1.57 6.71
C VAL A 10 2.97 -0.57 6.49
N ASN A 11 2.10 -0.43 7.48
CA ASN A 11 1.02 0.55 7.42
C ASN A 11 1.60 1.93 7.16
N GLY A 12 0.98 2.66 6.24
CA GLY A 12 1.44 3.99 5.89
C GLY A 12 2.37 4.04 4.71
N ASP A 13 2.85 2.89 4.24
CA ASP A 13 3.67 2.87 3.03
C ASP A 13 2.81 3.21 1.83
N ILE A 14 3.36 4.03 0.94
CA ILE A 14 2.65 4.49 -0.24
C ILE A 14 3.33 3.91 -1.46
N TYR A 15 2.52 3.36 -2.35
CA TYR A 15 2.99 2.75 -3.58
C TYR A 15 2.31 3.38 -4.78
N TYR A 16 3.05 3.47 -5.86
CA TYR A 16 2.55 3.96 -7.14
C TYR A 16 2.31 2.79 -8.08
N ASN A 17 1.11 2.73 -8.62
CA ASN A 17 0.77 1.72 -9.61
C ASN A 17 1.10 2.26 -11.00
N PRO A 18 2.18 1.78 -11.63
CA PRO A 18 2.58 2.33 -12.93
C PRO A 18 1.65 1.89 -14.07
N PHE A 19 0.81 0.89 -13.82
CA PHE A 19 -0.07 0.38 -14.86
C PHE A 19 -1.27 1.30 -15.09
N PHE A 20 -1.75 1.91 -14.02
CA PHE A 20 -2.91 2.81 -14.09
C PHE A 20 -2.63 4.22 -13.61
N GLY A 21 -1.46 4.47 -13.04
CA GLY A 21 -1.12 5.80 -12.57
C GLY A 21 -1.75 6.17 -11.23
N ASP A 22 -2.09 5.20 -10.42
CA ASP A 22 -2.75 5.42 -9.15
C ASP A 22 -1.76 5.36 -7.99
N LEU A 23 -2.10 6.04 -6.90
CA LEU A 23 -1.37 5.93 -5.65
C LEU A 23 -2.19 5.12 -4.66
N TRP A 24 -1.49 4.26 -3.92
CA TRP A 24 -2.12 3.37 -2.95
C TRP A 24 -1.39 3.45 -1.63
N ILE A 25 -2.11 3.26 -0.54
CA ILE A 25 -1.53 3.28 0.81
C ILE A 25 -1.89 1.99 1.53
N ILE A 26 -0.92 1.41 2.22
CA ILE A 26 -1.16 0.22 3.03
C ILE A 26 -1.81 0.66 4.33
N GLN A 27 -2.95 0.07 4.66
CA GLN A 27 -3.66 0.55 5.83
C GLN A 27 -3.80 -0.43 6.98
N ASN A 28 -3.65 -1.68 6.86
CA ASN A 28 -3.65 -2.54 8.06
C ASN A 28 -2.90 -3.83 7.83
N ASN A 29 -1.85 -3.73 7.07
CA ASN A 29 -0.95 -4.83 6.73
C ASN A 29 -1.59 -5.91 5.87
N THR A 30 -2.88 -5.83 5.62
CA THR A 30 -3.57 -6.82 4.80
C THR A 30 -4.26 -6.22 3.60
N GLU A 31 -4.42 -4.91 3.58
CA GLU A 31 -5.14 -4.22 2.52
C GLU A 31 -4.40 -2.97 2.09
N ILE A 32 -4.62 -2.58 0.84
CA ILE A 32 -4.21 -1.27 0.36
C ILE A 32 -5.46 -0.51 -0.04
N ARG A 33 -5.42 0.79 0.11
CA ARG A 33 -6.53 1.65 -0.26
C ARG A 33 -6.05 2.67 -1.27
N LYS A 34 -6.84 2.85 -2.32
CA LYS A 34 -6.53 3.84 -3.34
C LYS A 34 -6.70 5.23 -2.73
N ILE A 35 -5.70 6.08 -2.88
CA ILE A 35 -5.72 7.41 -2.30
C ILE A 35 -6.82 8.22 -2.99
N ASN A 36 -7.59 8.93 -2.17
CA ASN A 36 -8.75 9.71 -2.61
C ASN A 36 -9.91 8.84 -3.05
N ASP A 37 -9.96 7.62 -2.54
CA ASP A 37 -11.03 6.70 -2.89
C ASP A 37 -11.26 5.81 -1.67
N THR A 38 -12.39 5.13 -1.65
CA THR A 38 -12.69 4.16 -0.60
C THR A 38 -12.41 2.73 -1.03
N TYR A 39 -11.97 2.55 -2.25
CA TYR A 39 -11.69 1.23 -2.79
C TYR A 39 -10.48 0.61 -2.11
N THR A 40 -10.64 -0.61 -1.66
CA THR A 40 -9.54 -1.36 -1.05
C THR A 40 -9.36 -2.68 -1.76
N THR A 41 -8.15 -3.19 -1.70
CA THR A 41 -7.87 -4.50 -2.26
C THR A 41 -6.76 -5.15 -1.45
N ASP A 42 -6.46 -6.38 -1.75
CA ASP A 42 -5.47 -7.15 -1.01
C ASP A 42 -4.08 -6.54 -1.14
N VAL A 43 -3.31 -6.58 -0.05
CA VAL A 43 -1.97 -6.00 -0.04
C VAL A 43 -1.06 -6.69 -1.06
N ASN A 44 -1.35 -7.93 -1.41
CA ASN A 44 -0.54 -8.64 -2.40
C ASN A 44 -0.59 -7.99 -3.77
N ASP A 45 -1.62 -7.20 -4.04
CA ASP A 45 -1.73 -6.53 -5.34
C ASP A 45 -0.68 -5.46 -5.53
N VAL A 46 0.01 -5.08 -4.45
CA VAL A 46 1.05 -4.06 -4.54
C VAL A 46 2.34 -4.59 -5.16
N VAL A 47 2.43 -5.88 -5.34
CA VAL A 47 3.61 -6.47 -5.98
C VAL A 47 3.70 -5.95 -7.41
N GLY A 48 4.84 -5.37 -7.75
CA GLY A 48 5.01 -4.72 -9.05
C GLY A 48 4.76 -3.23 -9.01
N PHE A 49 4.20 -2.72 -7.92
CA PHE A 49 4.06 -1.27 -7.74
C PHE A 49 5.39 -0.70 -7.25
N MET A 50 5.53 0.61 -7.38
CA MET A 50 6.76 1.28 -6.98
C MET A 50 6.58 1.94 -5.63
N TYR A 51 7.50 1.68 -4.72
CA TYR A 51 7.49 2.32 -3.42
C TYR A 51 7.77 3.82 -3.59
N VAL A 52 6.93 4.64 -3.01
CA VAL A 52 7.04 6.09 -3.13
C VAL A 52 7.49 6.72 -1.82
N GLY A 53 6.96 6.28 -0.72
CA GLY A 53 7.27 6.86 0.56
C GLY A 53 6.41 6.31 1.66
N HIS A 54 6.46 6.96 2.80
CA HIS A 54 5.78 6.48 3.99
C HIS A 54 5.22 7.67 4.76
N ILE A 55 4.01 7.54 5.27
CA ILE A 55 3.47 8.50 6.22
C ILE A 55 3.05 7.75 7.47
N ASP A 56 3.15 8.43 8.61
CA ASP A 56 2.70 7.84 9.86
C ASP A 56 1.20 7.96 9.93
N LEU A 57 0.53 6.82 10.07
CA LEU A 57 -0.91 6.81 10.24
C LEU A 57 -1.20 6.98 11.72
N GLU A 58 -1.93 8.04 12.04
CA GLU A 58 -2.34 8.27 13.41
C GLU A 58 -3.44 7.31 13.76
N VAL A 59 -3.21 6.54 14.78
CA VAL A 59 -4.20 5.59 15.26
C VAL A 59 -4.57 5.98 16.67
N ASN A 60 -5.69 6.59 16.81
CA ASN A 60 -6.14 7.04 18.11
C ASN A 60 -7.43 6.39 18.50
#